data_2b8cfbe362f24d5a524e0dbef3de2c98
#
_entry.id   2b8cfbe362f24d5a524e0dbef3de2c98
#
_cell.length_a   1.000
_cell.length_b   1.000
_cell.length_c   1.000
_cell.angle_alpha   90.00
_cell.angle_beta   90.00
_cell.angle_gamma   90.00
#
_symmetry.space_group_name_H-M   'P 1'
#
loop_
_entity.id
_entity.type
_entity.pdbx_description
1 polymer ?
#
loop_
_entity_poly.entity_id
_entity_poly.type
_entity_poly.pdbx_seq_one_letter_code
_entity_poly.pdbx_strand_id
1 'polypeptide(L)'
;MRRKDKLNSIVCIKLIPDPEAPAASLKIDSAANKVVPSAGVNLVINPFDEQAVEAALRIKDSHGGKVTIISLGMDLPREVVKNPLAMGADDLIILEDTAFEGGDSWSTAYALAMAIKKIGNYDLIFCGRQAADWDTGQVGSGIAEILGLPSVTLAKKLEILDGKAKVERVIADGYEVV
;
A
#
# COMPACT_ATOMS: atom_id res chain seq x y z
N MET A 1 24.17 25.66 1.33
CA MET A 1 22.84 25.13 1.15
C MET A 1 22.99 23.63 0.83
N ARG A 2 22.74 22.70 1.79
CA ARG A 2 22.80 21.25 1.52
C ARG A 2 21.76 20.94 0.45
N ARG A 3 22.15 20.21 -0.60
CA ARG A 3 21.24 19.67 -1.60
C ARG A 3 20.22 18.83 -0.82
N LYS A 4 18.93 19.18 -0.88
CA LYS A 4 17.88 18.28 -0.38
C LYS A 4 17.99 17.02 -1.21
N ASP A 5 18.34 15.90 -0.59
CA ASP A 5 18.39 14.62 -1.27
C ASP A 5 16.97 14.28 -1.68
N LYS A 6 16.77 14.04 -2.97
CA LYS A 6 15.48 13.63 -3.51
C LYS A 6 15.16 12.22 -2.97
N LEU A 7 13.96 12.03 -2.46
CA LEU A 7 13.53 10.76 -1.91
C LEU A 7 12.49 10.09 -2.83
N ASN A 8 12.82 8.92 -3.32
CA ASN A 8 11.92 8.12 -4.13
C ASN A 8 11.12 7.17 -3.23
N SER A 9 9.82 7.20 -3.39
CA SER A 9 8.90 6.37 -2.60
C SER A 9 8.16 5.36 -3.48
N ILE A 10 7.97 4.16 -2.96
CA ILE A 10 7.04 3.17 -3.53
C ILE A 10 5.86 3.03 -2.58
N VAL A 11 4.65 3.02 -3.11
CA VAL A 11 3.43 2.83 -2.32
C VAL A 11 2.68 1.61 -2.85
N CYS A 12 2.46 0.63 -1.98
CA CYS A 12 1.63 -0.52 -2.31
C CYS A 12 0.18 -0.19 -2.02
N ILE A 13 -0.70 -0.39 -3.00
CA ILE A 13 -2.14 -0.20 -2.86
C ILE A 13 -2.91 -1.48 -3.21
N LYS A 14 -4.05 -1.66 -2.57
CA LYS A 14 -5.02 -2.72 -2.85
C LYS A 14 -6.37 -2.10 -3.21
N LEU A 15 -7.04 -2.67 -4.20
CA LEU A 15 -8.46 -2.38 -4.45
C LEU A 15 -9.29 -3.40 -3.67
N ILE A 16 -10.29 -2.90 -2.96
CA ILE A 16 -11.20 -3.68 -2.12
C ILE A 16 -12.66 -3.34 -2.48
N PRO A 17 -13.62 -4.22 -2.20
CA PRO A 17 -15.02 -3.82 -2.21
C PRO A 17 -15.23 -2.61 -1.30
N ASP A 18 -16.06 -1.67 -1.75
CA ASP A 18 -16.37 -0.47 -0.96
C ASP A 18 -16.81 -0.87 0.46
N PRO A 19 -16.07 -0.50 1.52
CA PRO A 19 -16.40 -0.86 2.89
C PRO A 19 -17.70 -0.20 3.41
N GLU A 20 -18.19 0.84 2.71
CA GLU A 20 -19.47 1.47 3.01
C GLU A 20 -20.65 0.77 2.30
N ALA A 21 -20.37 -0.21 1.44
CA ALA A 21 -21.43 -1.00 0.81
C ALA A 21 -22.22 -1.79 1.87
N PRO A 22 -23.55 -1.90 1.73
CA PRO A 22 -24.36 -2.67 2.66
C PRO A 22 -23.86 -4.12 2.81
N ALA A 23 -23.76 -4.64 4.03
CA ALA A 23 -23.29 -6.02 4.26
C ALA A 23 -24.09 -7.08 3.47
N ALA A 24 -25.36 -6.82 3.20
CA ALA A 24 -26.22 -7.69 2.37
C ALA A 24 -25.78 -7.76 0.90
N SER A 25 -24.93 -6.85 0.44
CA SER A 25 -24.36 -6.86 -0.91
C SER A 25 -23.12 -7.75 -1.05
N LEU A 26 -22.62 -8.31 0.04
CA LEU A 26 -21.56 -9.30 0.05
C LEU A 26 -22.15 -10.70 0.18
N LYS A 27 -21.80 -11.61 -0.73
CA LYS A 27 -22.24 -13.00 -0.74
C LYS A 27 -21.08 -13.93 -0.48
N ILE A 28 -21.36 -15.02 0.22
CA ILE A 28 -20.38 -16.10 0.41
C ILE A 28 -20.60 -17.13 -0.70
N ASP A 29 -19.60 -17.31 -1.53
CA ASP A 29 -19.51 -18.47 -2.42
C ASP A 29 -18.87 -19.62 -1.65
N SER A 30 -19.72 -20.53 -1.16
CA SER A 30 -19.25 -21.67 -0.36
C SER A 30 -18.49 -22.71 -1.18
N ALA A 31 -18.66 -22.73 -2.51
CA ALA A 31 -17.94 -23.66 -3.38
C ALA A 31 -16.51 -23.17 -3.62
N ALA A 32 -16.33 -21.86 -3.77
CA ALA A 32 -15.03 -21.24 -3.96
C ALA A 32 -14.36 -20.77 -2.65
N ASN A 33 -15.05 -20.86 -1.50
CA ASN A 33 -14.62 -20.32 -0.20
C ASN A 33 -14.23 -18.82 -0.30
N LYS A 34 -15.01 -18.05 -1.04
CA LYS A 34 -14.73 -16.63 -1.29
C LYS A 34 -15.92 -15.76 -0.93
N VAL A 35 -15.63 -14.55 -0.47
CA VAL A 35 -16.63 -13.48 -0.41
C VAL A 35 -16.67 -12.83 -1.79
N VAL A 36 -17.86 -12.81 -2.39
CA VAL A 36 -18.09 -12.25 -3.72
C VAL A 36 -19.00 -11.03 -3.58
N PRO A 37 -18.56 -9.85 -4.01
CA PRO A 37 -19.45 -8.69 -4.07
C PRO A 37 -20.61 -8.95 -5.03
N SER A 38 -21.79 -8.52 -4.65
CA SER A 38 -22.96 -8.53 -5.57
C SER A 38 -22.73 -7.55 -6.72
N ALA A 39 -23.41 -7.74 -7.83
CA ALA A 39 -23.40 -6.79 -8.93
C ALA A 39 -23.75 -5.38 -8.41
N GLY A 40 -22.91 -4.41 -8.76
CA GLY A 40 -23.09 -3.00 -8.35
C GLY A 40 -22.29 -2.56 -7.12
N VAL A 41 -21.55 -3.45 -6.44
CA VAL A 41 -20.55 -3.03 -5.45
C VAL A 41 -19.29 -2.57 -6.19
N ASN A 42 -18.93 -1.31 -6.03
CA ASN A 42 -17.72 -0.76 -6.63
C ASN A 42 -16.47 -1.25 -5.89
N LEU A 43 -15.37 -1.37 -6.61
CA LEU A 43 -14.05 -1.45 -6.01
C LEU A 43 -13.53 -0.04 -5.75
N VAL A 44 -12.90 0.14 -4.61
CA VAL A 44 -12.24 1.39 -4.19
C VAL A 44 -10.82 1.09 -3.75
N ILE A 45 -9.96 2.11 -3.70
CA ILE A 45 -8.66 1.96 -3.05
C ILE A 45 -8.91 1.75 -1.56
N ASN A 46 -8.17 0.82 -0.97
CA ASN A 46 -8.22 0.59 0.47
C ASN A 46 -7.94 1.92 1.22
N PRO A 47 -8.80 2.35 2.16
CA PRO A 47 -8.66 3.64 2.84
C PRO A 47 -7.32 3.82 3.58
N PHE A 48 -6.73 2.73 4.06
CA PHE A 48 -5.41 2.78 4.71
C PHE A 48 -4.29 2.98 3.68
N ASP A 49 -4.47 2.51 2.45
CA ASP A 49 -3.49 2.73 1.37
C ASP A 49 -3.60 4.16 0.83
N GLU A 50 -4.78 4.78 0.81
CA GLU A 50 -4.93 6.20 0.49
C GLU A 50 -4.13 7.09 1.45
N GLN A 51 -4.14 6.75 2.75
CA GLN A 51 -3.29 7.43 3.74
C GLN A 51 -1.80 7.24 3.45
N ALA A 52 -1.39 6.05 2.99
CA ALA A 52 -0.02 5.78 2.60
C ALA A 52 0.39 6.57 1.35
N VAL A 53 -0.49 6.71 0.36
CA VAL A 53 -0.29 7.56 -0.83
C VAL A 53 -0.09 9.01 -0.40
N GLU A 54 -0.98 9.54 0.43
CA GLU A 54 -0.89 10.92 0.93
C GLU A 54 0.43 11.16 1.71
N ALA A 55 0.85 10.20 2.54
CA ALA A 55 2.11 10.30 3.26
C ALA A 55 3.32 10.37 2.31
N ALA A 56 3.33 9.56 1.26
CA ALA A 56 4.39 9.57 0.24
C ALA A 56 4.41 10.87 -0.56
N LEU A 57 3.23 11.41 -0.91
CA LEU A 57 3.12 12.69 -1.62
C LEU A 57 3.62 13.87 -0.77
N ARG A 58 3.34 13.90 0.53
CA ARG A 58 3.90 14.91 1.46
C ARG A 58 5.42 14.85 1.53
N ILE A 59 6.02 13.66 1.50
CA ILE A 59 7.48 13.52 1.43
C ILE A 59 7.99 14.06 0.10
N LYS A 60 7.34 13.73 -1.02
CA LYS A 60 7.69 14.26 -2.34
C LYS A 60 7.63 15.79 -2.38
N ASP A 61 6.58 16.40 -1.82
CA ASP A 61 6.42 17.86 -1.77
C ASP A 61 7.53 18.54 -0.95
N SER A 62 7.95 17.89 0.12
CA SER A 62 8.95 18.46 1.04
C SER A 62 10.39 18.23 0.57
N HIS A 63 10.70 17.09 -0.04
CA HIS A 63 12.05 16.65 -0.37
C HIS A 63 12.29 16.51 -1.89
N GLY A 64 11.22 16.45 -2.70
CA GLY A 64 11.31 16.07 -4.10
C GLY A 64 11.46 14.54 -4.25
N GLY A 65 11.72 14.10 -5.48
CA GLY A 65 11.79 12.68 -5.82
C GLY A 65 10.54 12.21 -6.56
N LYS A 66 10.37 10.91 -6.64
CA LYS A 66 9.24 10.26 -7.32
C LYS A 66 8.41 9.42 -6.36
N VAL A 67 7.11 9.32 -6.65
CA VAL A 67 6.18 8.39 -6.02
C VAL A 67 5.71 7.38 -7.07
N THR A 68 6.06 6.12 -6.88
CA THR A 68 5.62 5.01 -7.73
C THR A 68 4.59 4.18 -6.99
N ILE A 69 3.43 4.04 -7.58
CA ILE A 69 2.35 3.20 -7.06
C ILE A 69 2.50 1.78 -7.62
N ILE A 70 2.28 0.79 -6.76
CA ILE A 70 2.23 -0.61 -7.17
C ILE A 70 0.96 -1.26 -6.66
N SER A 71 0.27 -1.98 -7.52
CA SER A 71 -0.93 -2.76 -7.18
C SER A 71 -0.83 -4.15 -7.76
N LEU A 72 -1.37 -5.14 -7.03
CA LEU A 72 -1.42 -6.53 -7.45
C LEU A 72 -2.87 -7.01 -7.44
N GLY A 73 -3.32 -7.62 -8.52
CA GLY A 73 -4.67 -8.18 -8.62
C GLY A 73 -5.04 -8.51 -10.04
N MET A 74 -6.22 -9.13 -10.21
CA MET A 74 -6.80 -9.43 -11.52
C MET A 74 -7.92 -8.45 -11.84
N ASP A 75 -8.06 -8.11 -13.14
CA ASP A 75 -9.14 -7.29 -13.68
C ASP A 75 -9.39 -5.99 -12.89
N LEU A 76 -8.31 -5.34 -12.45
CA LEU A 76 -8.40 -4.11 -11.67
C LEU A 76 -9.04 -2.99 -12.50
N PRO A 77 -10.13 -2.34 -12.01
CA PRO A 77 -10.75 -1.20 -12.67
C PRO A 77 -9.72 -0.08 -12.90
N ARG A 78 -9.36 0.16 -14.16
CA ARG A 78 -8.30 1.12 -14.52
C ARG A 78 -8.60 2.54 -14.06
N GLU A 79 -9.86 2.92 -14.02
CA GLU A 79 -10.28 4.24 -13.55
C GLU A 79 -9.98 4.43 -12.05
N VAL A 80 -10.17 3.39 -11.24
CA VAL A 80 -9.94 3.45 -9.80
C VAL A 80 -8.44 3.34 -9.46
N VAL A 81 -7.75 2.36 -10.04
CA VAL A 81 -6.32 2.14 -9.72
C VAL A 81 -5.43 3.31 -10.13
N LYS A 82 -5.88 4.17 -11.06
CA LYS A 82 -5.18 5.39 -11.50
C LYS A 82 -5.38 6.60 -10.59
N ASN A 83 -6.31 6.56 -9.64
CA ASN A 83 -6.59 7.72 -8.78
C ASN A 83 -5.32 8.31 -8.13
N PRO A 84 -4.35 7.53 -7.63
CA PRO A 84 -3.12 8.10 -7.07
C PRO A 84 -2.30 8.93 -8.05
N LEU A 85 -2.37 8.65 -9.37
CA LEU A 85 -1.72 9.51 -10.37
C LEU A 85 -2.39 10.88 -10.44
N ALA A 86 -3.72 10.94 -10.33
CA ALA A 86 -4.45 12.20 -10.26
C ALA A 86 -4.16 12.98 -8.96
N MET A 87 -3.82 12.27 -7.87
CA MET A 87 -3.37 12.88 -6.61
C MET A 87 -1.94 13.46 -6.70
N GLY A 88 -1.14 13.03 -7.69
CA GLY A 88 0.23 13.54 -7.88
C GLY A 88 1.34 12.49 -7.88
N ALA A 89 1.02 11.20 -7.84
CA ALA A 89 2.00 10.14 -8.05
C ALA A 89 2.53 10.16 -9.50
N ASP A 90 3.76 9.71 -9.69
CA ASP A 90 4.46 9.82 -10.98
C ASP A 90 4.26 8.58 -11.86
N ASP A 91 4.27 7.41 -11.26
CA ASP A 91 4.22 6.14 -11.96
C ASP A 91 3.21 5.19 -11.30
N LEU A 92 2.60 4.32 -12.12
CA LEU A 92 1.74 3.23 -11.68
C LEU A 92 2.20 1.92 -12.33
N ILE A 93 2.45 0.91 -11.50
CA ILE A 93 2.79 -0.44 -11.93
C ILE A 93 1.70 -1.39 -11.44
N ILE A 94 1.15 -2.17 -12.35
CA ILE A 94 0.13 -3.17 -12.04
C ILE A 94 0.74 -4.56 -12.28
N LEU A 95 0.70 -5.39 -11.25
CA LEU A 95 1.03 -6.80 -11.34
C LEU A 95 -0.27 -7.57 -11.57
N GLU A 96 -0.43 -8.08 -12.78
CA GLU A 96 -1.67 -8.73 -13.21
C GLU A 96 -1.33 -10.06 -13.87
N ASP A 97 -1.66 -11.15 -13.19
CA ASP A 97 -1.47 -12.51 -13.66
C ASP A 97 -2.39 -13.46 -12.88
N THR A 98 -2.91 -14.50 -13.55
CA THR A 98 -3.73 -15.54 -12.91
C THR A 98 -2.99 -16.30 -11.81
N ALA A 99 -1.66 -16.33 -11.84
CA ALA A 99 -0.84 -16.91 -10.79
C ALA A 99 -0.98 -16.22 -9.41
N PHE A 100 -1.54 -15.01 -9.39
CA PHE A 100 -1.79 -14.28 -8.13
C PHE A 100 -3.15 -14.59 -7.51
N GLU A 101 -4.03 -15.32 -8.21
CA GLU A 101 -5.32 -15.69 -7.68
C GLU A 101 -5.21 -16.68 -6.50
N GLY A 102 -6.00 -16.41 -5.46
CA GLY A 102 -6.03 -17.28 -4.26
C GLY A 102 -4.77 -17.23 -3.40
N GLY A 103 -3.86 -16.28 -3.66
CA GLY A 103 -2.68 -16.06 -2.85
C GLY A 103 -3.03 -15.55 -1.44
N ASP A 104 -2.19 -15.90 -0.47
CA ASP A 104 -2.25 -15.41 0.90
C ASP A 104 -1.41 -14.14 1.10
N SER A 105 -1.32 -13.67 2.34
CA SER A 105 -0.53 -12.48 2.67
C SER A 105 0.96 -12.67 2.39
N TRP A 106 1.48 -13.89 2.51
CA TRP A 106 2.88 -14.17 2.26
C TRP A 106 3.21 -14.14 0.77
N SER A 107 2.45 -14.85 -0.05
CA SER A 107 2.63 -14.86 -1.51
C SER A 107 2.44 -13.46 -2.11
N THR A 108 1.49 -12.69 -1.60
CA THR A 108 1.28 -11.28 -1.97
C THR A 108 2.51 -10.44 -1.60
N ALA A 109 3.01 -10.56 -0.37
CA ALA A 109 4.21 -9.83 0.07
C ALA A 109 5.43 -10.21 -0.77
N TYR A 110 5.59 -11.49 -1.10
CA TYR A 110 6.68 -11.97 -1.94
C TYR A 110 6.62 -11.39 -3.35
N ALA A 111 5.46 -11.44 -4.02
CA ALA A 111 5.30 -10.89 -5.36
C ALA A 111 5.58 -9.39 -5.40
N LEU A 112 5.04 -8.63 -4.42
CA LEU A 112 5.29 -7.20 -4.30
C LEU A 112 6.77 -6.90 -4.02
N ALA A 113 7.42 -7.63 -3.10
CA ALA A 113 8.84 -7.47 -2.79
C ALA A 113 9.72 -7.72 -4.03
N MET A 114 9.42 -8.76 -4.82
CA MET A 114 10.17 -9.04 -6.06
C MET A 114 9.98 -7.94 -7.09
N ALA A 115 8.78 -7.40 -7.24
CA ALA A 115 8.53 -6.27 -8.11
C ALA A 115 9.25 -5.00 -7.63
N ILE A 116 9.20 -4.70 -6.34
CA ILE A 116 9.92 -3.58 -5.72
C ILE A 116 11.43 -3.71 -5.96
N LYS A 117 11.98 -4.92 -5.77
CA LYS A 117 13.39 -5.19 -6.06
C LYS A 117 13.76 -4.97 -7.53
N LYS A 118 12.85 -5.30 -8.44
CA LYS A 118 13.03 -5.08 -9.88
C LYS A 118 12.93 -3.59 -10.26
N ILE A 119 12.05 -2.83 -9.62
CA ILE A 119 11.95 -1.37 -9.78
C ILE A 119 13.27 -0.72 -9.35
N GLY A 120 13.81 -1.12 -8.21
CA GLY A 120 15.01 -0.51 -7.64
C GLY A 120 14.83 0.99 -7.38
N ASN A 121 15.92 1.66 -7.00
CA ASN A 121 15.97 3.12 -6.84
C ASN A 121 14.82 3.71 -5.99
N TYR A 122 14.62 3.17 -4.80
CA TYR A 122 13.69 3.67 -3.79
C TYR A 122 14.40 3.90 -2.47
N ASP A 123 13.91 4.88 -1.71
CA ASP A 123 14.38 5.22 -0.36
C ASP A 123 13.36 4.80 0.70
N LEU A 124 12.07 4.86 0.36
CA LEU A 124 10.96 4.55 1.26
C LEU A 124 9.94 3.64 0.57
N ILE A 125 9.35 2.73 1.35
CA ILE A 125 8.20 1.93 0.95
C ILE A 125 7.07 2.22 1.91
N PHE A 126 5.90 2.53 1.38
CA PHE A 126 4.69 2.77 2.13
C PHE A 126 3.65 1.69 1.86
N CYS A 127 3.02 1.22 2.91
CA CYS A 127 1.88 0.31 2.86
C CYS A 127 0.82 0.79 3.83
N GLY A 128 -0.44 0.64 3.51
CA GLY A 128 -1.50 0.76 4.49
C GLY A 128 -1.29 -0.21 5.66
N ARG A 129 -1.74 0.15 6.85
CA ARG A 129 -1.59 -0.70 8.04
C ARG A 129 -2.25 -2.08 7.87
N GLN A 130 -3.31 -2.13 7.09
CA GLN A 130 -4.10 -3.34 6.80
C GLN A 130 -5.01 -3.08 5.60
N ALA A 131 -5.63 -4.13 5.04
CA ALA A 131 -6.72 -3.98 4.08
C ALA A 131 -8.05 -4.14 4.81
N ALA A 132 -9.00 -3.21 4.61
CA ALA A 132 -10.25 -3.17 5.36
C ALA A 132 -11.22 -4.33 5.03
N ASP A 133 -10.91 -5.15 4.02
CA ASP A 133 -11.68 -6.35 3.65
C ASP A 133 -11.25 -7.61 4.41
N TRP A 134 -9.97 -7.74 4.81
CA TRP A 134 -9.43 -8.94 5.46
C TRP A 134 -8.71 -8.68 6.78
N ASP A 135 -8.31 -7.45 7.06
CA ASP A 135 -7.67 -6.98 8.30
C ASP A 135 -6.41 -7.73 8.76
N THR A 136 -5.73 -8.47 7.87
CA THR A 136 -4.56 -9.27 8.27
C THR A 136 -3.36 -8.45 8.70
N GLY A 137 -3.13 -7.26 8.10
CA GLY A 137 -2.05 -6.35 8.46
C GLY A 137 -0.62 -6.88 8.31
N GLN A 138 -0.41 -7.91 7.47
CA GLN A 138 0.86 -8.64 7.41
C GLN A 138 1.73 -8.28 6.20
N VAL A 139 1.13 -7.80 5.11
CA VAL A 139 1.82 -7.63 3.82
C VAL A 139 2.99 -6.66 3.92
N GLY A 140 2.82 -5.50 4.55
CA GLY A 140 3.89 -4.50 4.69
C GLY A 140 5.11 -5.04 5.46
N SER A 141 4.88 -5.72 6.58
CA SER A 141 5.95 -6.37 7.36
C SER A 141 6.61 -7.51 6.59
N GLY A 142 5.82 -8.29 5.84
CA GLY A 142 6.34 -9.35 4.97
C GLY A 142 7.24 -8.82 3.86
N ILE A 143 6.87 -7.71 3.22
CA ILE A 143 7.71 -7.03 2.23
C ILE A 143 9.04 -6.59 2.86
N ALA A 144 8.99 -5.97 4.03
CA ALA A 144 10.19 -5.50 4.73
C ALA A 144 11.13 -6.66 5.06
N GLU A 145 10.62 -7.76 5.60
CA GLU A 145 11.39 -8.96 5.92
C GLU A 145 12.05 -9.56 4.68
N ILE A 146 11.29 -9.74 3.59
CA ILE A 146 11.81 -10.32 2.34
C ILE A 146 12.90 -9.45 1.71
N LEU A 147 12.79 -8.13 1.84
CA LEU A 147 13.78 -7.18 1.32
C LEU A 147 14.94 -6.91 2.30
N GLY A 148 14.88 -7.42 3.53
CA GLY A 148 15.88 -7.16 4.57
C GLY A 148 15.91 -5.69 5.01
N LEU A 149 14.75 -5.02 5.03
CA LEU A 149 14.60 -3.61 5.37
C LEU A 149 14.02 -3.44 6.79
N PRO A 150 14.42 -2.40 7.51
CA PRO A 150 13.74 -2.03 8.75
C PRO A 150 12.31 -1.59 8.46
N SER A 151 11.38 -1.92 9.37
CA SER A 151 9.98 -1.51 9.24
C SER A 151 9.45 -0.89 10.54
N VAL A 152 8.54 0.08 10.38
CA VAL A 152 7.79 0.66 11.48
C VAL A 152 6.31 0.52 11.14
N THR A 153 5.58 -0.22 11.97
CA THR A 153 4.14 -0.43 11.83
C THR A 153 3.37 0.64 12.60
N LEU A 154 2.08 0.84 12.25
CA LEU A 154 1.19 1.80 12.93
C LEU A 154 1.75 3.22 12.97
N ALA A 155 2.45 3.62 11.90
CA ALA A 155 3.02 4.95 11.78
C ALA A 155 1.91 6.03 11.76
N LYS A 156 2.02 7.00 12.67
CA LYS A 156 1.13 8.16 12.76
C LYS A 156 1.73 9.37 12.06
N LYS A 157 3.04 9.53 12.13
CA LYS A 157 3.78 10.65 11.58
C LYS A 157 5.15 10.21 11.11
N LEU A 158 5.59 10.76 9.99
CA LEU A 158 6.92 10.56 9.44
C LEU A 158 7.57 11.92 9.18
N GLU A 159 8.78 12.09 9.64
CA GLU A 159 9.66 13.24 9.32
C GLU A 159 11.01 12.71 8.85
N ILE A 160 11.60 13.40 7.88
CA ILE A 160 12.97 13.11 7.43
C ILE A 160 13.90 14.16 8.02
N LEU A 161 14.79 13.72 8.89
CA LEU A 161 15.75 14.58 9.58
C LEU A 161 17.17 14.02 9.40
N ASP A 162 18.06 14.82 8.84
CA ASP A 162 19.48 14.48 8.63
C ASP A 162 19.70 13.13 7.90
N GLY A 163 18.84 12.83 6.90
CA GLY A 163 18.89 11.59 6.12
C GLY A 163 18.37 10.36 6.83
N LYS A 164 17.67 10.54 7.96
CA LYS A 164 17.01 9.48 8.72
C LYS A 164 15.50 9.69 8.77
N ALA A 165 14.76 8.61 8.76
CA ALA A 165 13.32 8.62 9.02
C ALA A 165 13.10 8.64 10.54
N LYS A 166 12.37 9.63 11.02
CA LYS A 166 11.84 9.70 12.39
C LYS A 166 10.35 9.44 12.34
N VAL A 167 9.91 8.39 12.99
CA VAL A 167 8.51 7.93 12.93
C VAL A 167 7.87 7.97 14.31
N GLU A 168 6.69 8.59 14.41
CA GLU A 168 5.80 8.42 15.57
C GLU A 168 4.93 7.19 15.31
N ARG A 169 5.12 6.16 16.12
CA ARG A 169 4.37 4.91 16.06
C ARG A 169 3.31 4.87 17.17
N VAL A 170 2.08 4.52 16.82
CA VAL A 170 0.98 4.40 17.79
C VAL A 170 1.18 3.16 18.65
N ILE A 171 1.02 3.32 19.95
CA ILE A 171 0.98 2.26 20.98
C ILE A 171 -0.30 2.42 21.82
N ALA A 172 -0.60 1.46 22.71
CA ALA A 172 -1.85 1.44 23.47
C ALA A 172 -2.13 2.74 24.22
N ASP A 173 -1.12 3.33 24.85
CA ASP A 173 -1.27 4.50 25.72
C ASP A 173 -0.67 5.79 25.12
N GLY A 174 -0.49 5.84 23.80
CA GLY A 174 0.06 7.03 23.16
C GLY A 174 0.84 6.74 21.89
N TYR A 175 2.08 7.20 21.82
CA TYR A 175 2.99 6.93 20.70
C TYR A 175 4.44 6.87 21.18
N GLU A 176 5.24 6.14 20.47
CA GLU A 176 6.69 6.13 20.62
C GLU A 176 7.37 6.72 19.40
N VAL A 177 8.57 7.21 19.57
CA VAL A 177 9.41 7.75 18.48
C VAL A 177 10.50 6.74 18.14
N VAL A 178 10.52 6.34 16.89
CA VAL A 178 11.46 5.38 16.31
C VAL A 178 12.34 6.07 15.28
#